data_d64e05c517b8808cef473a7eee6a921d
#
_entry.id   d64e05c517b8808cef473a7eee6a921d
#
_cell.length_a   1.000
_cell.length_b   1.000
_cell.length_c   1.000
_cell.angle_alpha   90.00
_cell.angle_beta   90.00
_cell.angle_gamma   90.00
#
_symmetry.space_group_name_H-M   'P 1'
#
loop_
_entity.id
_entity.type
_entity.pdbx_description
1 polymer ?
#
loop_
_entity_poly.entity_id
_entity_poly.type
_entity_poly.pdbx_seq_one_letter_code
_entity_poly.pdbx_strand_id
1 'polypeptide(L)'
;GVLFDFRTRCAGISRRESGLWNLEVENQGTSQILTAKVIVDATGPGDKLTAKVSELSELENGKIDLEPAAFAIAEGIEHSREHIELHFGSEFRSGYGWVFPRDGVEVNVGLVLGKESKAEGISSRKALEDFIAKRYPTATIKGFYGGLIACGQSMRPLAKLGVFKAGDAASCVNPISRSGIVEALKSGTCTATSVLEWLNAKNDSEKRLAEKAAFERWYALQGKTHLHIAHAKKAFGIIPDARLNRSAHRLAILPREKRTLWKIFFEVLALSPTLIWKMRSFLRS
;
A
#
# COMPACT_ATOMS: atom_id res chain seq x y z
N GLY A 1 6.14 7.97 27.38
CA GLY A 1 5.19 7.02 26.80
C GLY A 1 4.41 7.66 25.65
N VAL A 2 3.66 6.88 24.90
CA VAL A 2 2.77 7.35 23.82
C VAL A 2 1.37 7.52 24.40
N LEU A 3 0.75 8.66 24.15
CA LEU A 3 -0.67 8.88 24.44
C LEU A 3 -1.48 8.52 23.19
N PHE A 4 -2.57 7.77 23.39
CA PHE A 4 -3.51 7.41 22.34
C PHE A 4 -4.83 8.16 22.54
N ASP A 5 -5.22 8.92 21.53
CA ASP A 5 -6.49 9.64 21.51
C ASP A 5 -7.42 8.99 20.47
N PHE A 6 -8.20 8.01 20.93
CA PHE A 6 -9.12 7.26 20.09
C PHE A 6 -10.36 8.09 19.75
N ARG A 7 -10.98 7.79 18.60
CA ARG A 7 -12.14 8.49 18.03
C ARG A 7 -11.89 9.98 17.75
N THR A 8 -10.61 10.34 17.61
CA THR A 8 -10.17 11.70 17.34
C THR A 8 -9.74 11.81 15.88
N ARG A 9 -10.33 12.74 15.17
CA ARG A 9 -10.02 13.04 13.78
C ARG A 9 -9.21 14.33 13.71
N CYS A 10 -8.12 14.32 12.98
CA CYS A 10 -7.44 15.55 12.58
C CYS A 10 -8.14 16.11 11.32
N ALA A 11 -8.76 17.28 11.46
CA ALA A 11 -9.51 17.96 10.38
C ALA A 11 -8.59 18.81 9.49
N GLY A 12 -7.50 19.32 10.05
CA GLY A 12 -6.55 20.16 9.35
C GLY A 12 -5.29 20.44 10.17
N ILE A 13 -4.29 20.98 9.48
CA ILE A 13 -3.07 21.51 10.10
C ILE A 13 -2.79 22.91 9.57
N SER A 14 -2.17 23.76 10.39
CA SER A 14 -1.69 25.07 9.99
C SER A 14 -0.38 25.39 10.68
N ARG A 15 0.49 26.17 10.03
CA ARG A 15 1.78 26.55 10.59
C ARG A 15 1.69 27.91 11.27
N ARG A 16 2.26 28.03 12.47
CA ARG A 16 2.40 29.29 13.20
C ARG A 16 3.65 30.07 12.75
N GLU A 17 3.69 31.35 12.97
CA GLU A 17 4.89 32.17 12.77
C GLU A 17 6.09 31.68 13.60
N SER A 18 5.83 31.13 14.77
CA SER A 18 6.85 30.48 15.63
C SER A 18 7.47 29.21 15.04
N GLY A 19 6.96 28.74 13.88
CA GLY A 19 7.37 27.49 13.25
C GLY A 19 6.73 26.22 13.81
N LEU A 20 5.91 26.34 14.85
CA LEU A 20 5.11 25.23 15.39
C LEU A 20 3.89 24.94 14.49
N TRP A 21 3.36 23.75 14.60
CA TRP A 21 2.15 23.32 13.93
C TRP A 21 0.94 23.31 14.85
N ASN A 22 -0.19 23.83 14.39
CA ASN A 22 -1.49 23.59 14.97
C ASN A 22 -2.12 22.38 14.28
N LEU A 23 -2.73 21.49 15.05
CA LEU A 23 -3.57 20.42 14.58
C LEU A 23 -5.00 20.68 15.07
N GLU A 24 -5.92 20.86 14.15
CA GLU A 24 -7.35 20.95 14.45
C GLU A 24 -7.87 19.52 14.62
N VAL A 25 -8.19 19.12 15.83
CA VAL A 25 -8.68 17.78 16.15
C VAL A 25 -10.11 17.83 16.66
N GLU A 26 -10.89 16.86 16.23
CA GLU A 26 -12.30 16.70 16.58
C GLU A 26 -12.52 15.35 17.24
N ASN A 27 -13.08 15.36 18.45
CA ASN A 27 -13.44 14.18 19.22
C ASN A 27 -14.88 14.28 19.67
N GLN A 28 -15.76 13.39 19.16
CA GLN A 28 -17.18 13.32 19.54
C GLN A 28 -17.92 14.69 19.50
N GLY A 29 -17.64 15.48 18.46
CA GLY A 29 -18.25 16.79 18.26
C GLY A 29 -17.57 17.95 19.01
N THR A 30 -16.53 17.67 19.79
CA THR A 30 -15.73 18.72 20.44
C THR A 30 -14.46 18.95 19.63
N SER A 31 -14.26 20.20 19.21
CA SER A 31 -13.04 20.60 18.49
C SER A 31 -12.03 21.23 19.45
N GLN A 32 -10.76 20.89 19.26
CA GLN A 32 -9.64 21.48 19.99
C GLN A 32 -8.43 21.66 19.08
N ILE A 33 -7.50 22.52 19.52
CA ILE A 33 -6.25 22.75 18.80
C ILE A 33 -5.10 22.17 19.65
N LEU A 34 -4.40 21.21 19.06
CA LEU A 34 -3.14 20.72 19.59
C LEU A 34 -1.98 21.46 18.93
N THR A 35 -0.88 21.63 19.66
CA THR A 35 0.32 22.24 19.10
C THR A 35 1.47 21.24 19.11
N ALA A 36 2.18 21.12 17.99
CA ALA A 36 3.27 20.20 17.82
C ALA A 36 4.50 20.86 17.19
N LYS A 37 5.70 20.38 17.53
CA LYS A 37 6.96 20.73 16.84
C LYS A 37 7.10 19.95 15.53
N VAL A 38 6.66 18.69 15.55
CA VAL A 38 6.74 17.75 14.43
C VAL A 38 5.42 17.03 14.28
N ILE A 39 5.04 16.74 13.05
CA ILE A 39 3.89 15.90 12.70
C ILE A 39 4.40 14.70 11.92
N VAL A 40 3.89 13.52 12.24
CA VAL A 40 4.03 12.33 11.40
C VAL A 40 2.66 12.01 10.80
N ASP A 41 2.53 12.26 9.49
CA ASP A 41 1.33 11.92 8.73
C ASP A 41 1.35 10.44 8.36
N ALA A 42 0.49 9.66 8.99
CA ALA A 42 0.22 8.26 8.72
C ALA A 42 -1.29 8.04 8.43
N THR A 43 -1.96 9.04 7.85
CA THR A 43 -3.43 9.05 7.64
C THR A 43 -3.90 8.15 6.51
N GLY A 44 -2.99 7.39 5.90
CA GLY A 44 -3.30 6.52 4.77
C GLY A 44 -3.19 7.23 3.42
N PRO A 45 -3.70 6.64 2.33
CA PRO A 45 -3.51 7.15 0.98
C PRO A 45 -4.26 8.46 0.74
N GLY A 46 -3.68 9.34 -0.09
CA GLY A 46 -4.40 10.46 -0.68
C GLY A 46 -4.19 11.84 -0.03
N ASP A 47 -3.02 12.15 0.50
CA ASP A 47 -2.58 13.50 0.93
C ASP A 47 -3.61 14.30 1.76
N LYS A 48 -4.39 13.62 2.59
CA LYS A 48 -5.56 14.19 3.28
C LYS A 48 -5.21 15.35 4.22
N LEU A 49 -4.02 15.31 4.81
CA LEU A 49 -3.58 16.27 5.80
C LEU A 49 -2.77 17.40 5.17
N THR A 50 -1.89 17.06 4.23
CA THR A 50 -0.91 17.98 3.66
C THR A 50 -1.43 18.77 2.46
N ALA A 51 -2.39 18.25 1.69
CA ALA A 51 -2.90 18.85 0.46
C ALA A 51 -3.55 20.24 0.64
N LYS A 52 -3.94 20.59 1.85
CA LYS A 52 -4.57 21.89 2.16
C LYS A 52 -3.56 22.97 2.59
N VAL A 53 -2.29 22.63 2.70
CA VAL A 53 -1.22 23.51 3.18
C VAL A 53 -0.25 23.81 2.07
N SER A 54 -0.28 25.02 1.56
CA SER A 54 0.51 25.44 0.38
C SER A 54 2.01 25.22 0.55
N GLU A 55 2.55 25.44 1.75
CA GLU A 55 3.96 25.21 2.07
C GLU A 55 4.37 23.76 1.99
N LEU A 56 3.40 22.83 2.07
CA LEU A 56 3.61 21.38 2.00
C LEU A 56 3.31 20.77 0.63
N SER A 57 3.03 21.60 -0.39
CA SER A 57 2.68 21.10 -1.74
C SER A 57 3.71 20.14 -2.35
N GLU A 58 4.98 20.25 -1.97
CA GLU A 58 6.02 19.29 -2.37
C GLU A 58 5.85 17.89 -1.77
N LEU A 59 5.10 17.76 -0.68
CA LEU A 59 4.75 16.47 -0.07
C LEU A 59 3.56 15.80 -0.73
N GLU A 60 2.91 16.45 -1.68
CA GLU A 60 1.77 15.88 -2.39
C GLU A 60 2.25 14.77 -3.33
N ASN A 61 1.68 13.61 -3.14
CA ASN A 61 1.93 12.45 -3.97
C ASN A 61 0.92 12.39 -5.14
N GLY A 62 0.66 13.51 -5.80
CA GLY A 62 -0.39 13.66 -6.82
C GLY A 62 -0.33 12.74 -8.05
N LYS A 63 0.68 11.86 -8.13
CA LYS A 63 0.83 10.83 -9.18
C LYS A 63 0.82 9.41 -8.63
N ILE A 64 0.29 9.21 -7.42
CA ILE A 64 0.19 7.89 -6.83
C ILE A 64 -0.79 7.03 -7.63
N ASP A 65 -0.39 5.81 -7.96
CA ASP A 65 -1.32 4.78 -8.43
C ASP A 65 -2.23 4.37 -7.27
N LEU A 66 -3.39 5.02 -7.17
CA LEU A 66 -4.44 4.63 -6.21
C LEU A 66 -5.30 3.54 -6.84
N GLU A 67 -5.23 2.35 -6.30
CA GLU A 67 -5.98 1.20 -6.76
C GLU A 67 -7.18 0.93 -5.84
N PRO A 68 -8.39 0.78 -6.41
CA PRO A 68 -9.58 0.52 -5.61
C PRO A 68 -9.60 -0.93 -5.13
N ALA A 69 -9.87 -1.12 -3.84
CA ALA A 69 -10.03 -2.41 -3.21
C ALA A 69 -11.36 -2.51 -2.48
N ALA A 70 -11.92 -3.71 -2.46
CA ALA A 70 -13.10 -4.03 -1.66
C ALA A 70 -12.95 -5.41 -1.05
N PHE A 71 -13.51 -5.62 0.14
CA PHE A 71 -13.58 -6.93 0.77
C PHE A 71 -14.88 -7.10 1.55
N ALA A 72 -15.24 -8.34 1.78
CA ALA A 72 -16.36 -8.72 2.62
C ALA A 72 -15.88 -9.68 3.72
N ILE A 73 -16.54 -9.63 4.86
CA ILE A 73 -16.51 -10.70 5.84
C ILE A 73 -17.68 -11.64 5.49
N ALA A 74 -17.35 -12.91 5.28
CA ALA A 74 -18.32 -13.89 4.82
C ALA A 74 -18.17 -15.23 5.55
N GLU A 75 -19.28 -15.97 5.58
CA GLU A 75 -19.36 -17.38 6.01
C GLU A 75 -19.82 -18.24 4.83
N GLY A 76 -19.71 -19.57 4.97
CA GLY A 76 -20.15 -20.51 3.93
C GLY A 76 -19.20 -20.60 2.73
N ILE A 77 -17.97 -20.12 2.87
CA ILE A 77 -16.89 -20.30 1.91
C ILE A 77 -16.00 -21.42 2.43
N GLU A 78 -15.88 -22.51 1.67
CA GLU A 78 -14.92 -23.56 1.96
C GLU A 78 -13.50 -23.02 1.82
N HIS A 79 -12.70 -23.15 2.86
CA HIS A 79 -11.34 -22.64 2.92
C HIS A 79 -10.47 -23.46 3.87
N SER A 80 -9.15 -23.40 3.65
CA SER A 80 -8.16 -23.94 4.60
C SER A 80 -7.77 -22.85 5.61
N ARG A 81 -7.72 -23.21 6.89
CA ARG A 81 -7.19 -22.30 7.92
C ARG A 81 -5.68 -22.10 7.87
N GLU A 82 -4.97 -23.00 7.21
CA GLU A 82 -3.51 -22.99 7.12
C GLU A 82 -3.01 -22.25 5.86
N HIS A 83 -3.89 -21.88 4.95
CA HIS A 83 -3.53 -21.31 3.67
C HIS A 83 -4.36 -20.06 3.37
N ILE A 84 -3.74 -19.10 2.76
CA ILE A 84 -4.41 -18.00 2.08
C ILE A 84 -4.59 -18.36 0.61
N GLU A 85 -5.68 -17.93 0.00
CA GLU A 85 -5.92 -18.10 -1.43
C GLU A 85 -5.73 -16.77 -2.14
N LEU A 86 -5.05 -16.81 -3.28
CA LEU A 86 -4.89 -15.66 -4.17
C LEU A 86 -5.39 -16.05 -5.56
N HIS A 87 -6.27 -15.22 -6.12
CA HIS A 87 -6.88 -15.41 -7.43
C HIS A 87 -6.35 -14.37 -8.40
N PHE A 88 -5.71 -14.82 -9.47
CA PHE A 88 -5.18 -13.96 -10.53
C PHE A 88 -5.96 -14.17 -11.82
N GLY A 89 -6.13 -13.12 -12.60
CA GLY A 89 -6.79 -13.18 -13.89
C GLY A 89 -7.13 -11.81 -14.44
N SER A 90 -7.54 -11.77 -15.70
CA SER A 90 -7.91 -10.56 -16.43
C SER A 90 -9.10 -9.83 -15.79
N GLU A 91 -9.96 -10.56 -15.06
CA GLU A 91 -11.11 -10.01 -14.34
C GLU A 91 -10.71 -8.98 -13.27
N PHE A 92 -9.47 -9.06 -12.74
CA PHE A 92 -8.96 -8.14 -11.72
C PHE A 92 -8.20 -6.93 -12.30
N ARG A 93 -8.12 -6.78 -13.62
CA ARG A 93 -7.43 -5.63 -14.26
C ARG A 93 -6.04 -5.35 -13.69
N SER A 94 -5.16 -6.36 -13.70
CA SER A 94 -3.81 -6.31 -13.10
C SER A 94 -3.79 -6.29 -11.57
N GLY A 95 -4.95 -6.48 -10.93
CA GLY A 95 -5.09 -6.75 -9.51
C GLY A 95 -5.10 -8.23 -9.19
N TYR A 96 -5.77 -8.59 -8.12
CA TYR A 96 -6.03 -9.98 -7.71
C TYR A 96 -7.19 -10.05 -6.70
N GLY A 97 -7.80 -11.24 -6.59
CA GLY A 97 -8.72 -11.57 -5.51
C GLY A 97 -8.04 -12.38 -4.41
N TRP A 98 -8.64 -12.43 -3.24
CA TRP A 98 -8.14 -13.23 -2.12
C TRP A 98 -9.26 -13.84 -1.28
N VAL A 99 -8.93 -14.94 -0.61
CA VAL A 99 -9.68 -15.48 0.53
C VAL A 99 -8.68 -15.70 1.67
N PHE A 100 -8.86 -14.97 2.75
CA PHE A 100 -8.03 -15.06 3.95
C PHE A 100 -8.86 -15.62 5.10
N PRO A 101 -8.42 -16.72 5.72
CA PRO A 101 -9.11 -17.27 6.87
C PRO A 101 -9.13 -16.27 8.04
N ARG A 102 -10.23 -16.28 8.77
CA ARG A 102 -10.43 -15.57 10.03
C ARG A 102 -10.72 -16.56 11.14
N ASP A 103 -11.04 -16.03 12.30
CA ASP A 103 -11.47 -16.89 13.41
C ASP A 103 -12.83 -17.55 13.11
N GLY A 104 -12.99 -18.78 13.60
CA GLY A 104 -14.23 -19.54 13.40
C GLY A 104 -14.43 -20.00 11.95
N VAL A 105 -15.58 -19.74 11.40
CA VAL A 105 -16.02 -20.11 10.04
C VAL A 105 -15.97 -18.93 9.07
N GLU A 106 -15.51 -17.78 9.53
CA GLU A 106 -15.45 -16.56 8.74
C GLU A 106 -14.20 -16.49 7.87
N VAL A 107 -14.35 -15.84 6.73
CA VAL A 107 -13.25 -15.43 5.87
C VAL A 107 -13.31 -13.94 5.55
N ASN A 108 -12.17 -13.36 5.26
CA ASN A 108 -12.06 -12.10 4.55
C ASN A 108 -11.88 -12.42 3.07
N VAL A 109 -12.93 -12.25 2.28
CA VAL A 109 -12.91 -12.41 0.83
C VAL A 109 -12.88 -11.03 0.18
N GLY A 110 -11.95 -10.81 -0.73
CA GLY A 110 -11.80 -9.48 -1.33
C GLY A 110 -11.09 -9.48 -2.66
N LEU A 111 -10.96 -8.28 -3.20
CA LEU A 111 -10.19 -8.00 -4.41
C LEU A 111 -9.60 -6.59 -4.41
N VAL A 112 -8.52 -6.44 -5.14
CA VAL A 112 -7.98 -5.17 -5.58
C VAL A 112 -8.02 -5.16 -7.11
N LEU A 113 -8.49 -4.07 -7.67
CA LEU A 113 -8.49 -3.85 -9.12
C LEU A 113 -7.30 -2.98 -9.50
N GLY A 114 -6.68 -3.25 -10.64
CA GLY A 114 -5.69 -2.35 -11.20
C GLY A 114 -6.28 -0.97 -11.51
N LYS A 115 -5.42 0.02 -11.61
CA LYS A 115 -5.83 1.44 -11.81
C LYS A 115 -6.67 1.66 -13.08
N GLU A 116 -6.52 0.80 -14.07
CA GLU A 116 -7.27 0.83 -15.32
C GLU A 116 -8.78 0.72 -15.10
N SER A 117 -9.19 -0.01 -14.06
CA SER A 117 -10.59 -0.20 -13.70
C SER A 117 -11.32 1.13 -13.44
N LYS A 118 -10.61 2.14 -12.92
CA LYS A 118 -11.16 3.47 -12.68
C LYS A 118 -11.55 4.18 -13.98
N ALA A 119 -10.70 4.06 -15.00
CA ALA A 119 -10.98 4.63 -16.33
C ALA A 119 -12.13 3.90 -17.04
N GLU A 120 -12.30 2.60 -16.75
CA GLU A 120 -13.39 1.77 -17.26
C GLU A 120 -14.70 1.93 -16.45
N GLY A 121 -14.71 2.75 -15.39
CA GLY A 121 -15.89 2.94 -14.52
C GLY A 121 -16.27 1.73 -13.68
N ILE A 122 -15.33 0.79 -13.47
CA ILE A 122 -15.60 -0.46 -12.73
C ILE A 122 -15.56 -0.18 -11.22
N SER A 123 -16.68 -0.46 -10.56
CA SER A 123 -16.76 -0.40 -9.09
C SER A 123 -16.12 -1.65 -8.47
N SER A 124 -15.16 -1.46 -7.55
CA SER A 124 -14.56 -2.57 -6.79
C SER A 124 -15.59 -3.32 -5.95
N ARG A 125 -16.61 -2.62 -5.44
CA ARG A 125 -17.73 -3.24 -4.72
C ARG A 125 -18.50 -4.19 -5.62
N LYS A 126 -18.93 -3.73 -6.80
CA LYS A 126 -19.68 -4.54 -7.76
C LYS A 126 -18.85 -5.73 -8.25
N ALA A 127 -17.57 -5.51 -8.57
CA ALA A 127 -16.66 -6.58 -8.96
C ALA A 127 -16.51 -7.65 -7.87
N LEU A 128 -16.48 -7.24 -6.58
CA LEU A 128 -16.44 -8.17 -5.46
C LEU A 128 -17.74 -8.97 -5.34
N GLU A 129 -18.89 -8.35 -5.48
CA GLU A 129 -20.19 -9.03 -5.46
C GLU A 129 -20.27 -10.09 -6.57
N ASP A 130 -19.85 -9.74 -7.79
CA ASP A 130 -19.82 -10.67 -8.93
C ASP A 130 -18.81 -11.81 -8.71
N PHE A 131 -17.63 -11.50 -8.15
CA PHE A 131 -16.62 -12.49 -7.79
C PHE A 131 -17.14 -13.50 -6.78
N ILE A 132 -17.80 -13.02 -5.71
CA ILE A 132 -18.37 -13.89 -4.66
C ILE A 132 -19.52 -14.72 -5.25
N ALA A 133 -20.47 -14.09 -5.94
CA ALA A 133 -21.63 -14.80 -6.52
C ALA A 133 -21.22 -15.91 -7.49
N LYS A 134 -20.19 -15.67 -8.28
CA LYS A 134 -19.68 -16.64 -9.27
C LYS A 134 -18.93 -17.82 -8.63
N ARG A 135 -18.11 -17.57 -7.60
CA ARG A 135 -17.20 -18.58 -7.04
C ARG A 135 -17.71 -19.22 -5.76
N TYR A 136 -18.52 -18.50 -5.01
CA TYR A 136 -18.99 -18.87 -3.67
C TYR A 136 -20.50 -18.59 -3.53
N PRO A 137 -21.35 -19.25 -4.33
CA PRO A 137 -22.79 -18.93 -4.38
C PRO A 137 -23.53 -19.19 -3.05
N THR A 138 -22.93 -19.98 -2.17
CA THR A 138 -23.47 -20.30 -0.83
C THR A 138 -22.98 -19.33 0.25
N ALA A 139 -22.13 -18.35 -0.09
CA ALA A 139 -21.57 -17.42 0.87
C ALA A 139 -22.62 -16.50 1.49
N THR A 140 -22.59 -16.36 2.80
CA THR A 140 -23.37 -15.38 3.56
C THR A 140 -22.51 -14.20 3.94
N ILE A 141 -22.84 -13.01 3.44
CA ILE A 141 -22.07 -11.79 3.69
C ILE A 141 -22.51 -11.13 4.99
N LYS A 142 -21.55 -10.86 5.88
CA LYS A 142 -21.74 -10.15 7.16
C LYS A 142 -21.55 -8.64 7.02
N GLY A 143 -20.67 -8.21 6.13
CA GLY A 143 -20.42 -6.80 5.89
C GLY A 143 -19.44 -6.60 4.73
N PHE A 144 -19.54 -5.42 4.11
CA PHE A 144 -18.63 -5.01 3.03
C PHE A 144 -17.80 -3.81 3.46
N TYR A 145 -16.58 -3.76 3.00
CA TYR A 145 -15.61 -2.73 3.27
C TYR A 145 -14.84 -2.40 2.00
N GLY A 146 -14.24 -1.23 1.94
CA GLY A 146 -13.45 -0.85 0.79
C GLY A 146 -12.58 0.36 1.06
N GLY A 147 -11.65 0.60 0.16
CA GLY A 147 -10.72 1.71 0.23
C GLY A 147 -9.84 1.82 -1.00
N LEU A 148 -8.89 2.72 -0.93
CA LEU A 148 -7.86 2.90 -1.94
C LEU A 148 -6.53 2.41 -1.37
N ILE A 149 -5.70 1.79 -2.21
CA ILE A 149 -4.35 1.36 -1.86
C ILE A 149 -3.37 2.19 -2.69
N ALA A 150 -2.40 2.80 -2.03
CA ALA A 150 -1.35 3.61 -2.68
C ALA A 150 -0.26 2.70 -3.26
N CYS A 151 -0.49 2.14 -4.44
CA CYS A 151 0.39 1.16 -5.09
C CYS A 151 1.49 1.78 -5.97
N GLY A 152 1.71 3.08 -5.84
CA GLY A 152 2.75 3.82 -6.55
C GLY A 152 4.12 3.71 -5.89
N GLN A 153 5.04 4.51 -6.40
CA GLN A 153 6.34 4.70 -5.77
C GLN A 153 6.26 5.81 -4.73
N SER A 154 7.01 5.66 -3.64
CA SER A 154 7.23 6.77 -2.72
C SER A 154 7.86 7.94 -3.46
N MET A 155 7.24 9.11 -3.33
CA MET A 155 7.71 10.35 -3.95
C MET A 155 8.72 11.04 -3.04
N ARG A 156 9.62 11.81 -3.65
CA ARG A 156 10.56 12.67 -2.93
C ARG A 156 10.03 14.11 -2.99
N PRO A 157 10.04 14.85 -1.87
CA PRO A 157 10.46 14.48 -0.52
C PRO A 157 9.38 13.75 0.30
N LEU A 158 9.77 13.06 1.39
CA LEU A 158 8.85 12.50 2.39
C LEU A 158 8.70 13.37 3.64
N ALA A 159 9.44 14.46 3.72
CA ALA A 159 9.36 15.39 4.83
C ALA A 159 9.64 16.83 4.40
N LYS A 160 8.96 17.78 5.04
CA LYS A 160 9.17 19.22 4.86
C LYS A 160 8.63 19.98 6.06
N LEU A 161 9.40 20.95 6.55
CA LEU A 161 9.02 21.87 7.63
C LEU A 161 8.59 21.15 8.93
N GLY A 162 9.17 19.98 9.22
CA GLY A 162 8.84 19.17 10.38
C GLY A 162 7.57 18.31 10.22
N VAL A 163 7.00 18.25 9.03
CA VAL A 163 5.94 17.28 8.68
C VAL A 163 6.57 16.14 7.90
N PHE A 164 6.41 14.91 8.40
CA PHE A 164 6.96 13.68 7.84
C PHE A 164 5.83 12.74 7.45
N LYS A 165 5.96 12.02 6.35
CA LYS A 165 5.01 10.99 5.91
C LYS A 165 5.54 9.58 6.16
N ALA A 166 4.65 8.65 6.51
CA ALA A 166 4.97 7.23 6.72
C ALA A 166 3.84 6.32 6.19
N GLY A 167 4.16 5.07 5.91
CA GLY A 167 3.21 4.07 5.43
C GLY A 167 2.54 4.46 4.11
N ASP A 168 1.23 4.24 4.04
CA ASP A 168 0.44 4.52 2.83
C ASP A 168 0.41 6.02 2.50
N ALA A 169 0.48 6.90 3.51
CA ALA A 169 0.59 8.35 3.28
C ALA A 169 1.88 8.74 2.56
N ALA A 170 2.93 7.92 2.68
CA ALA A 170 4.21 8.07 1.97
C ALA A 170 4.30 7.19 0.70
N SER A 171 3.22 6.53 0.27
CA SER A 171 3.21 5.56 -0.82
C SER A 171 4.26 4.45 -0.66
N CYS A 172 4.40 3.94 0.56
CA CYS A 172 5.38 2.90 0.87
C CYS A 172 4.86 1.47 0.63
N VAL A 173 3.66 1.30 0.11
CA VAL A 173 3.05 -0.02 -0.20
C VAL A 173 3.82 -0.73 -1.30
N ASN A 174 3.97 -2.04 -1.18
CA ASN A 174 4.56 -2.85 -2.25
C ASN A 174 3.71 -2.77 -3.53
N PRO A 175 4.26 -2.37 -4.66
CA PRO A 175 3.48 -2.08 -5.87
C PRO A 175 2.75 -3.28 -6.48
N ILE A 176 3.24 -4.52 -6.29
CA ILE A 176 2.63 -5.73 -6.86
C ILE A 176 1.80 -6.47 -5.83
N SER A 177 2.35 -6.78 -4.66
CA SER A 177 1.62 -7.55 -3.64
C SER A 177 0.58 -6.73 -2.88
N ARG A 178 0.63 -5.41 -2.96
CA ARG A 178 -0.20 -4.47 -2.18
C ARG A 178 -0.05 -4.66 -0.68
N SER A 179 1.02 -5.33 -0.25
CA SER A 179 1.40 -5.43 1.15
C SER A 179 1.81 -4.05 1.67
N GLY A 180 1.22 -3.61 2.78
CA GLY A 180 1.46 -2.30 3.38
C GLY A 180 1.94 -2.36 4.83
N ILE A 181 1.61 -3.43 5.58
CA ILE A 181 1.87 -3.49 7.04
C ILE A 181 3.37 -3.47 7.34
N VAL A 182 4.14 -4.35 6.70
CA VAL A 182 5.60 -4.43 6.89
C VAL A 182 6.28 -3.17 6.39
N GLU A 183 5.84 -2.66 5.26
CA GLU A 183 6.32 -1.42 4.66
C GLU A 183 6.02 -0.20 5.55
N ALA A 184 4.85 -0.15 6.18
CA ALA A 184 4.50 0.90 7.14
C ALA A 184 5.40 0.86 8.37
N LEU A 185 5.67 -0.32 8.94
CA LEU A 185 6.59 -0.49 10.06
C LEU A 185 8.02 -0.05 9.69
N LYS A 186 8.52 -0.46 8.54
CA LYS A 186 9.85 -0.07 8.05
C LYS A 186 9.96 1.44 7.81
N SER A 187 8.99 2.02 7.09
CA SER A 187 8.98 3.46 6.82
C SER A 187 8.80 4.27 8.10
N GLY A 188 7.98 3.80 9.03
CA GLY A 188 7.83 4.40 10.36
C GLY A 188 9.14 4.45 11.14
N THR A 189 9.96 3.38 11.10
CA THR A 189 11.29 3.35 11.71
C THR A 189 12.23 4.37 11.06
N CYS A 190 12.27 4.45 9.72
CA CYS A 190 13.06 5.44 8.99
C CYS A 190 12.63 6.87 9.36
N THR A 191 11.32 7.11 9.42
CA THR A 191 10.72 8.39 9.80
C THR A 191 11.09 8.77 11.23
N ALA A 192 10.95 7.85 12.18
CA ALA A 192 11.26 8.10 13.61
C ALA A 192 12.72 8.54 13.80
N THR A 193 13.67 7.88 13.13
CA THR A 193 15.08 8.27 13.16
C THR A 193 15.27 9.70 12.66
N SER A 194 14.66 10.05 11.54
CA SER A 194 14.75 11.40 10.96
C SER A 194 14.05 12.47 11.82
N VAL A 195 12.95 12.13 12.47
CA VAL A 195 12.26 13.01 13.43
C VAL A 195 13.15 13.32 14.63
N LEU A 196 13.84 12.32 15.19
CA LEU A 196 14.77 12.54 16.30
C LEU A 196 15.94 13.44 15.90
N GLU A 197 16.50 13.27 14.73
CA GLU A 197 17.53 14.16 14.19
C GLU A 197 17.01 15.59 14.02
N TRP A 198 15.81 15.73 13.46
CA TRP A 198 15.16 17.04 13.27
C TRP A 198 14.92 17.77 14.60
N LEU A 199 14.44 17.04 15.62
CA LEU A 199 14.20 17.60 16.95
C LEU A 199 15.49 18.02 17.68
N ASN A 200 16.61 17.35 17.42
CA ASN A 200 17.91 17.63 18.00
C ASN A 200 18.74 18.63 17.14
N ALA A 201 18.23 19.03 15.97
CA ALA A 201 18.90 19.95 15.08
C ALA A 201 19.07 21.35 15.71
N LYS A 202 20.27 21.92 15.57
CA LYS A 202 20.65 23.22 16.14
C LYS A 202 20.27 24.40 15.24
N ASN A 203 20.02 24.14 13.97
CA ASN A 203 19.72 25.14 12.97
C ASN A 203 18.86 24.58 11.81
N ASP A 204 18.35 25.46 10.96
CA ASP A 204 17.48 25.06 9.87
C ASP A 204 18.19 24.24 8.79
N SER A 205 19.50 24.33 8.64
CA SER A 205 20.26 23.49 7.71
C SER A 205 20.25 22.03 8.15
N GLU A 206 20.48 21.78 9.44
CA GLU A 206 20.41 20.43 10.03
C GLU A 206 18.99 19.87 9.97
N LYS A 207 17.95 20.68 10.19
CA LYS A 207 16.55 20.25 10.02
C LYS A 207 16.28 19.78 8.58
N ARG A 208 16.71 20.57 7.60
CA ARG A 208 16.57 20.19 6.17
C ARG A 208 17.33 18.91 5.82
N LEU A 209 18.49 18.66 6.42
CA LEU A 209 19.22 17.41 6.24
C LEU A 209 18.45 16.22 6.81
N ALA A 210 17.86 16.35 7.98
CA ALA A 210 17.02 15.31 8.59
C ALA A 210 15.76 15.02 7.74
N GLU A 211 15.11 16.03 7.19
CA GLU A 211 13.98 15.89 6.27
C GLU A 211 14.37 15.13 4.99
N LYS A 212 15.51 15.48 4.38
CA LYS A 212 16.05 14.77 3.22
C LYS A 212 16.38 13.31 3.53
N ALA A 213 16.98 13.07 4.69
CA ALA A 213 17.37 11.75 5.14
C ALA A 213 16.17 10.79 5.33
N ALA A 214 14.96 11.29 5.59
CA ALA A 214 13.75 10.47 5.70
C ALA A 214 13.50 9.66 4.41
N PHE A 215 13.56 10.31 3.25
CA PHE A 215 13.42 9.61 1.97
C PHE A 215 14.63 8.71 1.68
N GLU A 216 15.84 9.18 1.92
CA GLU A 216 17.06 8.44 1.59
C GLU A 216 17.17 7.12 2.39
N ARG A 217 16.79 7.12 3.68
CA ARG A 217 16.72 5.91 4.50
C ARG A 217 15.69 4.92 3.95
N TRP A 218 14.49 5.40 3.68
CA TRP A 218 13.46 4.56 3.09
C TRP A 218 13.88 4.00 1.74
N TYR A 219 14.44 4.84 0.86
CA TYR A 219 14.88 4.43 -0.47
C TYR A 219 15.99 3.38 -0.41
N ALA A 220 16.97 3.56 0.46
CA ALA A 220 18.05 2.59 0.66
C ALA A 220 17.53 1.26 1.23
N LEU A 221 16.56 1.31 2.15
CA LEU A 221 16.03 0.11 2.81
C LEU A 221 15.09 -0.70 1.90
N GLN A 222 14.17 -0.06 1.19
CA GLN A 222 13.11 -0.72 0.45
C GLN A 222 12.74 -0.03 -0.87
N GLY A 223 12.83 1.29 -0.94
CA GLY A 223 12.31 2.08 -2.06
C GLY A 223 12.97 1.75 -3.39
N LYS A 224 14.25 1.42 -3.41
CA LYS A 224 14.96 0.96 -4.63
C LYS A 224 14.36 -0.33 -5.16
N THR A 225 14.08 -1.29 -4.29
CA THR A 225 13.41 -2.55 -4.65
C THR A 225 11.99 -2.30 -5.15
N HIS A 226 11.23 -1.42 -4.49
CA HIS A 226 9.87 -1.04 -4.92
C HIS A 226 9.87 -0.38 -6.29
N LEU A 227 10.86 0.45 -6.60
CA LEU A 227 11.01 1.05 -7.93
C LEU A 227 11.12 -0.02 -9.02
N HIS A 228 11.96 -1.04 -8.82
CA HIS A 228 12.11 -2.15 -9.76
C HIS A 228 10.82 -2.97 -9.89
N ILE A 229 10.16 -3.27 -8.76
CA ILE A 229 8.88 -3.98 -8.73
C ILE A 229 7.79 -3.18 -9.45
N ALA A 230 7.71 -1.87 -9.27
CA ALA A 230 6.75 -1.01 -9.95
C ALA A 230 6.94 -1.02 -11.48
N HIS A 231 8.17 -1.06 -11.97
CA HIS A 231 8.44 -1.22 -13.40
C HIS A 231 7.97 -2.59 -13.93
N ALA A 232 8.11 -3.66 -13.13
CA ALA A 232 7.66 -5.00 -13.48
C ALA A 232 6.13 -5.14 -13.46
N LYS A 233 5.42 -4.36 -12.62
CA LYS A 233 3.96 -4.39 -12.46
C LYS A 233 3.21 -4.29 -13.81
N LYS A 234 3.64 -3.36 -14.68
CA LYS A 234 3.04 -3.18 -16.01
C LYS A 234 3.13 -4.43 -16.89
N ALA A 235 4.21 -5.20 -16.74
CA ALA A 235 4.39 -6.43 -17.51
C ALA A 235 3.55 -7.59 -16.95
N PHE A 236 3.29 -7.61 -15.64
CA PHE A 236 2.40 -8.58 -15.01
C PHE A 236 0.95 -8.42 -15.50
N GLY A 237 0.46 -7.21 -15.61
CA GLY A 237 -0.93 -6.93 -15.97
C GLY A 237 -1.33 -7.29 -17.40
N ILE A 238 -0.37 -7.58 -18.29
CA ILE A 238 -0.64 -7.97 -19.69
C ILE A 238 -0.45 -9.47 -19.94
N ILE A 239 -0.21 -10.27 -18.91
CA ILE A 239 -0.04 -11.72 -19.07
C ILE A 239 -1.42 -12.35 -19.31
N PRO A 240 -1.65 -13.04 -20.46
CA PRO A 240 -2.91 -13.69 -20.71
C PRO A 240 -3.24 -14.81 -19.73
N ASP A 241 -4.50 -14.94 -19.34
CA ASP A 241 -4.97 -15.94 -18.36
C ASP A 241 -4.56 -17.38 -18.74
N ALA A 242 -4.59 -17.73 -20.03
CA ALA A 242 -4.15 -19.03 -20.49
C ALA A 242 -2.67 -19.33 -20.17
N ARG A 243 -1.81 -18.31 -20.14
CA ARG A 243 -0.40 -18.46 -19.72
C ARG A 243 -0.28 -18.59 -18.21
N LEU A 244 -1.00 -17.75 -17.47
CA LEU A 244 -1.04 -17.82 -15.99
C LEU A 244 -1.49 -19.22 -15.56
N ASN A 245 -2.59 -19.71 -16.10
CA ASN A 245 -3.14 -21.04 -15.80
C ASN A 245 -2.16 -22.16 -16.14
N ARG A 246 -1.48 -22.09 -17.28
CA ARG A 246 -0.48 -23.09 -17.69
C ARG A 246 0.69 -23.15 -16.69
N SER A 247 1.20 -22.03 -16.26
CA SER A 247 2.30 -21.99 -15.29
C SER A 247 1.85 -22.40 -13.90
N ALA A 248 0.68 -21.97 -13.47
CA ALA A 248 0.08 -22.43 -12.21
C ALA A 248 -0.10 -23.95 -12.20
N HIS A 249 -0.61 -24.52 -13.29
CA HIS A 249 -0.75 -25.98 -13.42
C HIS A 249 0.61 -26.72 -13.36
N ARG A 250 1.63 -26.24 -14.06
CA ARG A 250 2.99 -26.81 -13.97
C ARG A 250 3.58 -26.78 -12.57
N LEU A 251 3.34 -25.70 -11.84
CA LEU A 251 3.78 -25.60 -10.45
C LEU A 251 2.95 -26.49 -9.52
N ALA A 252 1.66 -26.64 -9.79
CA ALA A 252 0.76 -27.44 -8.97
C ALA A 252 1.06 -28.95 -9.02
N ILE A 253 1.49 -29.47 -10.15
CA ILE A 253 1.87 -30.89 -10.33
C ILE A 253 3.25 -31.23 -9.70
N LEU A 254 4.06 -30.21 -9.36
CA LEU A 254 5.32 -30.46 -8.69
C LEU A 254 5.10 -30.80 -7.21
N PRO A 255 5.82 -31.77 -6.65
CA PRO A 255 5.87 -31.97 -5.21
C PRO A 255 6.25 -30.69 -4.48
N ARG A 256 5.69 -30.48 -3.26
CA ARG A 256 5.93 -29.24 -2.48
C ARG A 256 7.41 -28.92 -2.30
N GLU A 257 8.21 -29.94 -2.02
CA GLU A 257 9.67 -29.83 -1.79
C GLU A 257 10.42 -29.35 -3.04
N LYS A 258 9.85 -29.57 -4.21
CA LYS A 258 10.41 -29.15 -5.51
C LYS A 258 9.95 -27.78 -5.97
N ARG A 259 9.00 -27.14 -5.26
CA ARG A 259 8.51 -25.78 -5.58
C ARG A 259 9.44 -24.71 -5.00
N THR A 260 10.69 -24.72 -5.44
CA THR A 260 11.69 -23.73 -5.00
C THR A 260 11.39 -22.35 -5.57
N LEU A 261 11.84 -21.30 -4.87
CA LEU A 261 11.72 -19.91 -5.34
C LEU A 261 12.31 -19.73 -6.75
N TRP A 262 13.40 -20.42 -7.08
CA TRP A 262 14.01 -20.39 -8.40
C TRP A 262 13.11 -21.00 -9.49
N LYS A 263 12.41 -22.09 -9.21
CA LYS A 263 11.46 -22.68 -10.17
C LYS A 263 10.26 -21.77 -10.39
N ILE A 264 9.71 -21.20 -9.33
CA ILE A 264 8.64 -20.22 -9.42
C ILE A 264 9.11 -19.03 -10.26
N PHE A 265 10.31 -18.53 -9.98
CA PHE A 265 10.92 -17.42 -10.72
C PHE A 265 11.07 -17.74 -12.23
N PHE A 266 11.60 -18.91 -12.59
CA PHE A 266 11.76 -19.30 -14.00
C PHE A 266 10.41 -19.51 -14.70
N GLU A 267 9.39 -20.08 -14.03
CA GLU A 267 8.04 -20.17 -14.61
C GLU A 267 7.43 -18.78 -14.83
N VAL A 268 7.61 -17.85 -13.89
CA VAL A 268 7.18 -16.46 -14.05
C VAL A 268 7.92 -15.78 -15.21
N LEU A 269 9.22 -16.00 -15.35
CA LEU A 269 10.00 -15.48 -16.49
C LEU A 269 9.53 -16.06 -17.83
N ALA A 270 9.19 -17.35 -17.87
CA ALA A 270 8.67 -18.00 -19.07
C ALA A 270 7.29 -17.47 -19.50
N LEU A 271 6.56 -16.80 -18.60
CA LEU A 271 5.28 -16.17 -18.93
C LEU A 271 5.39 -15.00 -19.91
N SER A 272 6.52 -14.28 -19.89
CA SER A 272 6.73 -13.16 -20.80
C SER A 272 8.22 -12.90 -21.03
N PRO A 273 8.77 -13.06 -22.23
CA PRO A 273 10.15 -12.69 -22.55
C PRO A 273 10.44 -11.21 -22.29
N THR A 274 9.44 -10.35 -22.41
CA THR A 274 9.55 -8.91 -22.10
C THR A 274 9.74 -8.64 -20.61
N LEU A 275 9.29 -9.56 -19.74
CA LEU A 275 9.53 -9.50 -18.31
C LEU A 275 11.03 -9.64 -18.01
N ILE A 276 11.72 -10.56 -18.69
CA ILE A 276 13.17 -10.76 -18.54
C ILE A 276 13.91 -9.47 -18.86
N TRP A 277 13.55 -8.82 -19.95
CA TRP A 277 14.21 -7.57 -20.36
C TRP A 277 13.93 -6.41 -19.38
N LYS A 278 12.72 -6.31 -18.84
CA LYS A 278 12.34 -5.31 -17.83
C LYS A 278 12.92 -5.61 -16.45
N MET A 279 13.15 -6.87 -16.11
CA MET A 279 13.76 -7.30 -14.84
C MET A 279 15.29 -7.35 -14.89
N ARG A 280 15.94 -7.08 -16.01
CA ARG A 280 17.41 -7.08 -16.13
C ARG A 280 18.11 -6.13 -15.15
N SER A 281 17.46 -5.04 -14.77
CA SER A 281 17.98 -4.11 -13.77
C SER A 281 17.93 -4.70 -12.34
N PHE A 282 16.96 -5.57 -12.08
CA PHE A 282 16.85 -6.31 -10.82
C PHE A 282 17.91 -7.42 -10.70
N LEU A 283 18.25 -8.06 -11.84
CA LEU A 283 19.26 -9.12 -11.88
C LEU A 283 20.71 -8.59 -11.82
N ARG A 284 20.91 -7.28 -11.97
CA ARG A 284 22.21 -6.59 -11.92
C ARG A 284 22.42 -5.79 -10.62
N SER A 285 21.46 -5.75 -9.73
CA SER A 285 21.50 -5.11 -8.40
C SER A 285 21.72 -6.12 -7.29
#